data_054399a1736fd320a88fbd8296c297ed
#
_entry.id   054399a1736fd320a88fbd8296c297ed
#
_cell.length_a   1.000
_cell.length_b   1.000
_cell.length_c   1.000
_cell.angle_alpha   90.00
_cell.angle_beta   90.00
_cell.angle_gamma   90.00
#
_symmetry.space_group_name_H-M   'P 1'
#
loop_
_entity.id
_entity.type
_entity.pdbx_description
1 polymer ?
#
loop_
_entity_poly.entity_id
_entity_poly.type
_entity_poly.pdbx_seq_one_letter_code
_entity_poly.pdbx_strand_id
1 'polypeptide(L)'
;PSIIISFGSALTLDVLAGDGLHLGGLIAPSPEFQWRSMQDHFPGLFPELGLVQDLAHNTADALTSGIALQTISLIERVIAANNKTGDARIFLTGGAAKSWIDKLSNQCVYMPDIVFHGMHCYIALNTHE
;
A
#
# COMPACT_ATOMS: atom_id res chain seq x y z
N PRO A 1 -10.89 0.06 -15.19
CA PRO A 1 -10.83 0.16 -13.73
C PRO A 1 -9.40 0.27 -13.24
N SER A 2 -9.21 0.83 -12.03
CA SER A 2 -7.89 0.99 -11.44
C SER A 2 -7.94 0.78 -9.92
N ILE A 3 -6.84 0.28 -9.37
CA ILE A 3 -6.62 0.18 -7.93
C ILE A 3 -5.35 0.97 -7.63
N ILE A 4 -5.44 1.95 -6.75
CA ILE A 4 -4.32 2.79 -6.35
C ILE A 4 -3.94 2.45 -4.93
N ILE A 5 -2.68 2.09 -4.73
CA ILE A 5 -2.12 1.70 -3.43
C ILE A 5 -1.03 2.71 -3.08
N SER A 6 -1.22 3.45 -1.99
CA SER A 6 -0.27 4.46 -1.56
C SER A 6 0.38 4.09 -0.22
N PHE A 7 1.69 3.99 -0.22
CA PHE A 7 2.54 3.79 0.96
C PHE A 7 3.09 5.13 1.45
N GLY A 8 2.24 5.89 2.12
CA GLY A 8 2.57 7.16 2.76
C GLY A 8 2.63 7.03 4.29
N SER A 9 2.25 8.09 5.00
CA SER A 9 2.08 8.08 6.46
C SER A 9 1.03 7.06 6.91
N ALA A 10 0.04 6.83 6.05
CA ALA A 10 -0.87 5.69 6.13
C ALA A 10 -0.73 4.85 4.85
N LEU A 11 -1.16 3.59 4.91
CA LEU A 11 -1.42 2.78 3.75
C LEU A 11 -2.85 3.06 3.27
N THR A 12 -3.02 3.54 2.05
CA THR A 12 -4.35 3.74 1.47
C THR A 12 -4.54 2.87 0.23
N LEU A 13 -5.75 2.40 0.03
CA LEU A 13 -6.15 1.64 -1.14
C LEU A 13 -7.44 2.25 -1.68
N ASP A 14 -7.43 2.70 -2.93
CA ASP A 14 -8.56 3.32 -3.60
C ASP A 14 -8.92 2.55 -4.87
N VAL A 15 -10.21 2.34 -5.09
CA VAL A 15 -10.75 1.60 -6.23
C VAL A 15 -11.54 2.54 -7.13
N LEU A 16 -11.19 2.55 -8.42
CA LEU A 16 -11.84 3.35 -9.44
C LEU A 16 -12.47 2.45 -10.50
N ALA A 17 -13.70 2.76 -10.88
CA ALA A 17 -14.35 2.14 -12.04
C ALA A 17 -13.70 2.58 -13.36
N GLY A 18 -14.06 1.93 -14.46
CA GLY A 18 -13.50 2.22 -15.78
C GLY A 18 -13.84 3.63 -16.33
N ASP A 19 -14.92 4.22 -15.84
CA ASP A 19 -15.34 5.60 -16.15
C ASP A 19 -14.72 6.66 -15.22
N GLY A 20 -13.87 6.24 -14.26
CA GLY A 20 -13.21 7.10 -13.30
C GLY A 20 -14.00 7.32 -11.99
N LEU A 21 -15.18 6.73 -11.84
CA LEU A 21 -15.94 6.82 -10.59
C LEU A 21 -15.16 6.17 -9.44
N HIS A 22 -14.97 6.91 -8.34
CA HIS A 22 -14.39 6.37 -7.11
C HIS A 22 -15.41 5.45 -6.41
N LEU A 23 -15.10 4.15 -6.36
CA LEU A 23 -15.97 3.14 -5.77
C LEU A 23 -15.80 3.02 -4.25
N GLY A 24 -14.72 3.54 -3.71
CA GLY A 24 -14.39 3.53 -2.30
C GLY A 24 -12.93 3.15 -2.06
N GLY A 25 -12.53 3.18 -0.80
CA GLY A 25 -11.17 2.86 -0.41
C GLY A 25 -11.04 2.46 1.05
N LEU A 26 -9.83 2.10 1.43
CA LEU A 26 -9.45 1.73 2.79
C LEU A 26 -8.24 2.57 3.23
N ILE A 27 -8.21 2.87 4.52
CA ILE A 27 -7.04 3.47 5.18
C ILE A 27 -6.60 2.53 6.30
N ALA A 28 -5.33 2.18 6.29
CA ALA A 28 -4.71 1.35 7.32
C ALA A 28 -3.43 2.02 7.85
N PRO A 29 -2.98 1.67 9.04
CA PRO A 29 -1.67 2.09 9.52
C PRO A 29 -0.58 1.63 8.54
N SER A 30 0.38 2.51 8.22
CA SER A 30 1.52 2.11 7.40
C SER A 30 2.38 1.06 8.12
N PRO A 31 3.13 0.20 7.38
CA PRO A 31 4.03 -0.76 8.01
C PRO A 31 5.04 -0.11 8.96
N GLU A 32 5.58 1.04 8.59
CA GLU A 32 6.52 1.79 9.42
C GLU A 32 5.86 2.31 10.70
N PHE A 33 4.63 2.84 10.61
CA PHE A 33 3.88 3.29 11.78
C PHE A 33 3.59 2.13 12.74
N GLN A 34 3.17 0.98 12.21
CA GLN A 34 2.91 -0.21 13.02
C GLN A 34 4.18 -0.65 13.78
N TRP A 35 5.30 -0.72 13.09
CA TRP A 35 6.57 -1.12 13.68
C TRP A 35 7.04 -0.16 14.77
N ARG A 36 7.04 1.16 14.48
CA ARG A 36 7.38 2.21 15.46
C ARG A 36 6.45 2.18 16.67
N SER A 37 5.15 2.03 16.46
CA SER A 37 4.18 1.95 17.56
C SER A 37 4.48 0.78 18.49
N MET A 38 4.88 -0.37 17.96
CA MET A 38 5.30 -1.51 18.80
C MET A 38 6.58 -1.22 19.58
N GLN A 39 7.56 -0.56 18.96
CA GLN A 39 8.79 -0.15 19.68
C GLN A 39 8.47 0.84 20.81
N ASP A 40 7.64 1.84 20.56
CA ASP A 40 7.33 2.89 21.52
C ASP A 40 6.54 2.35 22.71
N HIS A 41 5.60 1.41 22.45
CA HIS A 41 4.78 0.81 23.52
C HIS A 41 5.50 -0.30 24.30
N PHE A 42 6.46 -0.96 23.68
CA PHE A 42 7.22 -2.06 24.29
C PHE A 42 8.73 -1.85 24.17
N PRO A 43 9.28 -0.82 24.86
CA PRO A 43 10.70 -0.49 24.77
C PRO A 43 11.58 -1.68 25.17
N GLY A 44 12.59 -1.96 24.34
CA GLY A 44 13.53 -3.07 24.56
C GLY A 44 13.06 -4.44 24.08
N LEU A 45 11.79 -4.60 23.72
CA LEU A 45 11.28 -5.87 23.17
C LEU A 45 11.54 -5.99 21.65
N PHE A 46 11.54 -4.87 20.94
CA PHE A 46 11.73 -4.79 19.49
C PHE A 46 12.84 -3.79 19.12
N PRO A 47 14.11 -4.09 19.42
CA PRO A 47 15.20 -3.12 19.26
C PRO A 47 15.56 -2.85 17.80
N GLU A 48 15.29 -3.78 16.88
CA GLU A 48 15.67 -3.71 15.47
C GLU A 48 14.64 -4.38 14.55
N LEU A 49 14.70 -4.03 13.27
CA LEU A 49 13.95 -4.71 12.22
C LEU A 49 14.50 -6.12 12.00
N GLY A 50 13.59 -7.08 11.90
CA GLY A 50 13.91 -8.45 11.54
C GLY A 50 13.82 -8.71 10.04
N LEU A 51 14.03 -9.97 9.67
CA LEU A 51 13.82 -10.48 8.32
C LEU A 51 12.38 -10.97 8.16
N VAL A 52 11.83 -10.77 6.96
CA VAL A 52 10.49 -11.31 6.63
C VAL A 52 10.60 -12.80 6.35
N GLN A 53 9.79 -13.60 7.05
CA GLN A 53 9.70 -15.05 6.93
C GLN A 53 8.23 -15.48 7.02
N ASP A 54 7.90 -16.66 6.51
CA ASP A 54 6.54 -17.21 6.64
C ASP A 54 6.18 -17.47 8.10
N LEU A 55 7.11 -18.08 8.84
CA LEU A 55 7.04 -18.25 10.30
C LEU A 55 8.43 -17.98 10.90
N ALA A 56 8.47 -17.07 11.83
CA ALA A 56 9.72 -16.64 12.45
C ALA A 56 9.98 -17.33 13.80
N HIS A 57 11.26 -17.45 14.16
CA HIS A 57 11.71 -18.10 15.40
C HIS A 57 12.27 -17.13 16.44
N ASN A 58 12.30 -15.83 16.15
CA ASN A 58 12.70 -14.78 17.08
C ASN A 58 11.75 -13.58 16.99
N THR A 59 11.77 -12.73 18.00
CA THR A 59 10.82 -11.62 18.16
C THR A 59 10.93 -10.57 17.06
N ALA A 60 12.14 -10.20 16.65
CA ALA A 60 12.35 -9.18 15.62
C ALA A 60 11.79 -9.64 14.26
N ASP A 61 12.12 -10.85 13.84
CA ASP A 61 11.60 -11.44 12.60
C ASP A 61 10.09 -11.68 12.69
N ALA A 62 9.58 -12.09 13.84
CA ALA A 62 8.15 -12.35 14.03
C ALA A 62 7.31 -11.07 13.88
N LEU A 63 7.72 -9.96 14.49
CA LEU A 63 7.04 -8.68 14.36
C LEU A 63 7.13 -8.18 12.91
N THR A 64 8.33 -8.18 12.32
CA THR A 64 8.54 -7.71 10.95
C THR A 64 7.74 -8.53 9.94
N SER A 65 7.73 -9.87 10.10
CA SER A 65 6.94 -10.78 9.25
C SER A 65 5.44 -10.56 9.41
N GLY A 66 4.96 -10.40 10.64
CA GLY A 66 3.54 -10.16 10.92
C GLY A 66 3.03 -8.89 10.26
N ILE A 67 3.76 -7.79 10.36
CA ILE A 67 3.43 -6.52 9.71
C ILE A 67 3.46 -6.66 8.18
N ALA A 68 4.49 -7.32 7.63
CA ALA A 68 4.60 -7.52 6.20
C ALA A 68 3.46 -8.37 5.64
N LEU A 69 3.18 -9.51 6.25
CA LEU A 69 2.13 -10.43 5.81
C LEU A 69 0.72 -9.81 5.95
N GLN A 70 0.47 -9.07 7.04
CA GLN A 70 -0.78 -8.32 7.21
C GLN A 70 -0.97 -7.30 6.09
N THR A 71 0.07 -6.54 5.75
CA THR A 71 0.05 -5.53 4.69
C THR A 71 -0.21 -6.16 3.32
N ILE A 72 0.53 -7.22 2.98
CA ILE A 72 0.37 -7.94 1.71
C ILE A 72 -1.04 -8.55 1.61
N SER A 73 -1.52 -9.21 2.67
CA SER A 73 -2.83 -9.85 2.69
C SER A 73 -3.97 -8.84 2.51
N LEU A 74 -3.88 -7.66 3.12
CA LEU A 74 -4.86 -6.60 2.91
C LEU A 74 -4.88 -6.15 1.45
N ILE A 75 -3.72 -5.89 0.86
CA ILE A 75 -3.60 -5.45 -0.53
C ILE A 75 -4.16 -6.52 -1.48
N GLU A 76 -3.71 -7.75 -1.34
CA GLU A 76 -4.16 -8.86 -2.20
C GLU A 76 -5.64 -9.15 -2.06
N ARG A 77 -6.19 -9.03 -0.85
CA ARG A 77 -7.64 -9.14 -0.61
C ARG A 77 -8.42 -8.08 -1.40
N VAL A 78 -7.98 -6.83 -1.39
CA VAL A 78 -8.64 -5.74 -2.14
C VAL A 78 -8.53 -5.98 -3.64
N ILE A 79 -7.34 -6.36 -4.13
CA ILE A 79 -7.14 -6.68 -5.55
C ILE A 79 -8.03 -7.84 -5.97
N ALA A 80 -8.04 -8.95 -5.25
CA ALA A 80 -8.85 -10.11 -5.59
C ALA A 80 -10.35 -9.81 -5.61
N ALA A 81 -10.82 -8.96 -4.70
CA ALA A 81 -12.23 -8.58 -4.63
C ALA A 81 -12.66 -7.66 -5.80
N ASN A 82 -11.75 -6.81 -6.31
CA ASN A 82 -12.08 -5.73 -7.25
C ASN A 82 -11.47 -5.91 -8.64
N ASN A 83 -10.70 -6.96 -8.88
CA ASN A 83 -10.08 -7.28 -10.17
C ASN A 83 -10.45 -8.68 -10.65
N LYS A 84 -11.73 -9.03 -10.60
CA LYS A 84 -12.22 -10.37 -10.97
C LYS A 84 -12.02 -10.74 -12.43
N THR A 85 -12.03 -9.75 -13.32
CA THR A 85 -11.81 -9.92 -14.77
C THR A 85 -10.34 -9.84 -15.17
N GLY A 86 -9.46 -9.40 -14.27
CA GLY A 86 -8.05 -9.19 -14.56
C GLY A 86 -7.73 -7.89 -15.30
N ASP A 87 -8.72 -7.03 -15.53
CA ASP A 87 -8.59 -5.82 -16.36
C ASP A 87 -8.15 -4.58 -15.57
N ALA A 88 -8.17 -4.64 -14.24
CA ALA A 88 -7.81 -3.50 -13.42
C ALA A 88 -6.30 -3.21 -13.46
N ARG A 89 -5.96 -1.96 -13.72
CA ARG A 89 -4.58 -1.47 -13.60
C ARG A 89 -4.28 -1.19 -12.12
N ILE A 90 -3.18 -1.73 -11.63
CA ILE A 90 -2.78 -1.58 -10.23
C ILE A 90 -1.60 -0.64 -10.15
N PHE A 91 -1.76 0.47 -9.45
CA PHE A 91 -0.74 1.49 -9.28
C PHE A 91 -0.21 1.49 -7.85
N LEU A 92 1.12 1.52 -7.70
CA LEU A 92 1.79 1.76 -6.44
C LEU A 92 2.39 3.15 -6.42
N THR A 93 2.17 3.86 -5.32
CA THR A 93 2.73 5.20 -5.09
C THR A 93 3.12 5.37 -3.61
N GLY A 94 3.74 6.51 -3.30
CA GLY A 94 4.20 6.83 -1.95
C GLY A 94 5.66 6.50 -1.70
N GLY A 95 6.23 7.10 -0.67
CA GLY A 95 7.68 7.05 -0.41
C GLY A 95 8.23 5.64 -0.15
N ALA A 96 7.45 4.75 0.43
CA ALA A 96 7.86 3.37 0.71
C ALA A 96 7.43 2.36 -0.37
N ALA A 97 6.67 2.75 -1.38
CA ALA A 97 6.06 1.85 -2.37
C ALA A 97 7.08 0.97 -3.10
N LYS A 98 8.25 1.52 -3.43
CA LYS A 98 9.30 0.79 -4.17
C LYS A 98 9.77 -0.47 -3.45
N SER A 99 9.83 -0.46 -2.13
CA SER A 99 10.25 -1.64 -1.34
C SER A 99 9.18 -2.73 -1.24
N TRP A 100 7.97 -2.44 -1.71
CA TRP A 100 6.83 -3.37 -1.65
C TRP A 100 6.47 -3.99 -2.99
N ILE A 101 6.93 -3.43 -4.12
CA ILE A 101 6.54 -3.86 -5.46
C ILE A 101 6.85 -5.35 -5.71
N ASP A 102 8.02 -5.81 -5.27
CA ASP A 102 8.48 -7.20 -5.47
C ASP A 102 7.85 -8.18 -4.47
N LYS A 103 7.12 -7.67 -3.47
CA LYS A 103 6.45 -8.48 -2.46
C LYS A 103 5.01 -8.82 -2.81
N LEU A 104 4.46 -8.17 -3.83
CA LEU A 104 3.10 -8.37 -4.28
C LEU A 104 3.06 -9.37 -5.43
N SER A 105 2.09 -10.29 -5.40
CA SER A 105 1.92 -11.31 -6.45
C SER A 105 1.36 -10.76 -7.75
N ASN A 106 0.80 -9.54 -7.73
CA ASN A 106 0.17 -8.90 -8.88
C ASN A 106 1.14 -7.97 -9.59
N GLN A 107 0.99 -7.86 -10.92
CA GLN A 107 1.74 -6.92 -11.71
C GLN A 107 1.29 -5.47 -11.41
N CYS A 108 2.13 -4.72 -10.71
CA CYS A 108 1.87 -3.35 -10.30
C CYS A 108 2.72 -2.37 -11.10
N VAL A 109 2.16 -1.20 -11.39
CA VAL A 109 2.86 -0.07 -12.01
C VAL A 109 3.30 0.90 -10.90
N TYR A 110 4.61 1.06 -10.73
CA TYR A 110 5.14 2.05 -9.80
C TYR A 110 5.03 3.45 -10.40
N MET A 111 4.32 4.34 -9.73
CA MET A 111 4.03 5.69 -10.20
C MET A 111 4.18 6.70 -9.03
N PRO A 112 5.42 7.11 -8.71
CA PRO A 112 5.70 7.95 -7.54
C PRO A 112 5.00 9.30 -7.60
N ASP A 113 4.78 9.84 -8.79
CA ASP A 113 4.25 11.18 -9.03
C ASP A 113 2.75 11.21 -9.39
N ILE A 114 2.01 10.12 -9.10
CA ILE A 114 0.59 9.99 -9.50
C ILE A 114 -0.27 11.14 -8.99
N VAL A 115 -0.01 11.65 -7.78
CA VAL A 115 -0.73 12.77 -7.19
C VAL A 115 -0.50 14.06 -8.00
N PHE A 116 0.75 14.33 -8.38
CA PHE A 116 1.09 15.51 -9.20
C PHE A 116 0.48 15.42 -10.60
N HIS A 117 0.44 14.23 -11.19
CA HIS A 117 -0.28 14.01 -12.44
C HIS A 117 -1.77 14.30 -12.30
N GLY A 118 -2.39 13.82 -11.22
CA GLY A 118 -3.79 14.10 -10.92
C GLY A 118 -4.06 15.60 -10.73
N MET A 119 -3.20 16.31 -10.00
CA MET A 119 -3.30 17.77 -9.82
C MET A 119 -3.18 18.51 -11.14
N HIS A 120 -2.23 18.12 -12.00
CA HIS A 120 -2.07 18.71 -13.33
C HIS A 120 -3.33 18.53 -14.19
N CYS A 121 -3.88 17.32 -14.24
CA CYS A 121 -5.12 17.04 -14.96
C CYS A 121 -6.29 17.87 -14.41
N TYR A 122 -6.42 17.96 -13.09
CA TYR A 122 -7.48 18.74 -12.44
C TYR A 122 -7.40 20.23 -12.82
N ILE A 123 -6.20 20.81 -12.77
CA ILE A 123 -5.99 22.22 -13.16
C ILE A 123 -6.35 22.41 -14.65
N ALA A 124 -5.85 21.53 -15.54
CA ALA A 124 -6.12 21.63 -16.97
C ALA A 124 -7.61 21.55 -17.31
N LEU A 125 -8.38 20.76 -16.58
CA LEU A 125 -9.83 20.63 -16.77
C LEU A 125 -10.63 21.83 -16.25
N ASN A 126 -10.10 22.56 -15.27
CA ASN A 126 -10.81 23.67 -14.61
C ASN A 126 -10.29 25.06 -15.02
N THR A 127 -9.30 25.17 -15.91
CA THR A 127 -8.77 26.46 -16.41
C THR A 127 -9.38 26.91 -17.75
N HIS A 128 -10.45 26.28 -18.22
CA HIS A 128 -11.18 26.63 -19.44
C HIS A 128 -12.48 27.43 -19.15
N GLU A 129 -12.47 28.29 -18.11
CA GLU A 129 -13.48 29.35 -17.93
C GLU A 129 -12.90 30.73 -18.28
#